data_9e7454695e1a6c600b1bf7ddcdca49dd
#
_entry.id   9e7454695e1a6c600b1bf7ddcdca49dd
#
_cell.length_a   1.000
_cell.length_b   1.000
_cell.length_c   1.000
_cell.angle_alpha   90.00
_cell.angle_beta   90.00
_cell.angle_gamma   90.00
#
_symmetry.space_group_name_H-M   'P 1'
#
loop_
_entity.id
_entity.type
_entity.pdbx_description
1 polymer ?
#
loop_
_entity_poly.entity_id
_entity_poly.type
_entity_poly.pdbx_seq_one_letter_code
_entity_poly.pdbx_strand_id
1 'polypeptide(L)'
;MPLRDSLSNTWSHIQGFLFPMLRDEVGPLTDKQKQVVVVLEVAGIAAFVHMWPGLPGRPPADRHAIARAFVAKAVLALPQTNMLIERLIADKTLRRLCGWEHPGQVPSEATFSRAFAEFAEGGLPARVHEALIKETHAERLVGHISRDATAIEAREAPVKAAKPQAPKRRRGRPRKGEVVEKKEPRRLERQVGQTLPEMLADLPKHCAVGTKRNAKGHTESWIGYKLHIDTADGDIPVSCLLTSASLHDSQAAIPLAAMTASRVTNLYDLMDSAYDAPEIKANSEALGHVSIIDVNPRRGGKVAHEDEARAKRAANYRLAEDLRYNQRSAAERSIAA
;
A
#
# COMPACT_ATOMS: atom_id res chain seq x y z
N MET A 1 23.12 -2.22 -12.22
CA MET A 1 23.14 -0.78 -12.56
C MET A 1 22.25 -0.06 -11.58
N PRO A 2 22.67 1.03 -10.91
CA PRO A 2 21.77 1.75 -9.99
C PRO A 2 20.54 2.26 -10.75
N LEU A 3 19.37 2.25 -10.11
CA LEU A 3 18.11 2.72 -10.68
C LEU A 3 18.21 4.15 -11.25
N ARG A 4 19.01 4.99 -10.60
CA ARG A 4 19.33 6.37 -11.01
C ARG A 4 20.00 6.43 -12.39
N ASP A 5 20.92 5.51 -12.69
CA ASP A 5 21.64 5.50 -13.97
C ASP A 5 20.75 4.95 -15.09
N SER A 6 19.89 3.97 -14.77
CA SER A 6 18.88 3.46 -15.70
C SER A 6 17.86 4.55 -16.06
N LEU A 7 17.35 5.30 -15.09
CA LEU A 7 16.44 6.44 -15.30
C LEU A 7 17.13 7.58 -16.09
N SER A 8 18.40 7.85 -15.82
CA SER A 8 19.16 8.86 -16.56
C SER A 8 19.37 8.46 -18.03
N ASN A 9 19.67 7.18 -18.30
CA ASN A 9 19.84 6.65 -19.65
C ASN A 9 18.52 6.62 -20.42
N THR A 10 17.43 6.19 -19.78
CA THR A 10 16.08 6.24 -20.36
C THR A 10 15.69 7.67 -20.68
N TRP A 11 15.97 8.59 -19.79
CA TRP A 11 15.74 10.02 -19.99
C TRP A 11 16.54 10.60 -21.18
N SER A 12 17.82 10.26 -21.31
CA SER A 12 18.65 10.69 -22.43
C SER A 12 18.16 10.13 -23.75
N HIS A 13 17.65 8.88 -23.75
CA HIS A 13 17.06 8.25 -24.91
C HIS A 13 15.74 8.92 -25.33
N ILE A 14 14.87 9.21 -24.37
CA ILE A 14 13.60 9.94 -24.58
C ILE A 14 13.88 11.35 -25.14
N GLN A 15 14.83 12.07 -24.58
CA GLN A 15 15.22 13.42 -25.06
C GLN A 15 15.75 13.38 -26.50
N GLY A 16 16.49 12.34 -26.88
CA GLY A 16 17.09 12.24 -28.20
C GLY A 16 16.10 11.81 -29.31
N PHE A 17 15.12 10.97 -28.99
CA PHE A 17 14.28 10.32 -29.98
C PHE A 17 12.85 10.89 -30.12
N LEU A 18 12.21 11.26 -29.02
CA LEU A 18 10.80 11.73 -29.02
C LEU A 18 10.64 13.25 -29.13
N PHE A 19 11.67 14.04 -28.85
CA PHE A 19 11.50 15.46 -28.56
C PHE A 19 12.17 16.51 -29.45
N PRO A 20 12.81 16.26 -30.60
CA PRO A 20 13.32 17.36 -31.40
C PRO A 20 12.23 18.36 -31.77
N MET A 21 11.08 17.90 -32.25
CA MET A 21 9.96 18.75 -32.65
C MET A 21 9.14 19.29 -31.47
N LEU A 22 8.98 18.52 -30.41
CA LEU A 22 8.25 18.99 -29.21
C LEU A 22 9.06 20.01 -28.40
N ARG A 23 10.37 19.89 -28.40
CA ARG A 23 11.29 20.81 -27.69
C ARG A 23 11.20 22.25 -28.22
N ASP A 24 11.07 22.39 -29.52
CA ASP A 24 10.97 23.71 -30.16
C ASP A 24 9.59 24.36 -29.91
N GLU A 25 8.52 23.55 -29.78
CA GLU A 25 7.18 24.06 -29.54
C GLU A 25 6.81 24.28 -28.07
N VAL A 26 7.42 23.52 -27.16
CA VAL A 26 7.03 23.48 -25.75
C VAL A 26 8.03 24.21 -24.86
N GLY A 27 9.25 24.45 -25.34
CA GLY A 27 10.36 25.01 -24.56
C GLY A 27 10.98 24.00 -23.59
N PRO A 28 11.94 24.41 -22.76
CA PRO A 28 12.61 23.52 -21.82
C PRO A 28 11.64 23.08 -20.72
N LEU A 29 11.61 21.75 -20.47
CA LEU A 29 10.82 21.17 -19.39
C LEU A 29 11.36 21.59 -18.02
N THR A 30 10.47 21.95 -17.12
CA THR A 30 10.81 22.13 -15.70
C THR A 30 11.14 20.77 -15.06
N ASP A 31 11.85 20.76 -13.94
CA ASP A 31 12.23 19.52 -13.27
C ASP A 31 11.02 18.68 -12.83
N LYS A 32 9.92 19.33 -12.43
CA LYS A 32 8.66 18.64 -12.13
C LYS A 32 8.02 18.03 -13.37
N GLN A 33 8.05 18.71 -14.52
CA GLN A 33 7.55 18.15 -15.78
C GLN A 33 8.42 16.97 -16.25
N LYS A 34 9.75 17.04 -16.06
CA LYS A 34 10.65 15.90 -16.32
C LYS A 34 10.28 14.70 -15.43
N GLN A 35 10.01 14.92 -14.13
CA GLN A 35 9.54 13.87 -13.23
C GLN A 35 8.23 13.24 -13.72
N VAL A 36 7.27 14.06 -14.18
CA VAL A 36 6.02 13.53 -14.75
C VAL A 36 6.29 12.62 -15.95
N VAL A 37 7.16 13.02 -16.87
CA VAL A 37 7.53 12.21 -18.05
C VAL A 37 8.15 10.88 -17.61
N VAL A 38 9.14 10.92 -16.73
CA VAL A 38 9.83 9.71 -16.23
C VAL A 38 8.83 8.75 -15.57
N VAL A 39 7.93 9.26 -14.72
CA VAL A 39 6.94 8.42 -14.05
C VAL A 39 5.93 7.83 -15.05
N LEU A 40 5.51 8.61 -16.05
CA LEU A 40 4.60 8.11 -17.10
C LEU A 40 5.24 6.99 -17.94
N GLU A 41 6.51 7.11 -18.30
CA GLU A 41 7.26 6.11 -19.05
C GLU A 41 7.44 4.83 -18.21
N VAL A 42 7.91 4.99 -16.97
CA VAL A 42 8.15 3.84 -16.07
C VAL A 42 6.84 3.12 -15.74
N ALA A 43 5.76 3.86 -15.49
CA ALA A 43 4.47 3.26 -15.14
C ALA A 43 3.78 2.59 -16.33
N GLY A 44 4.08 2.99 -17.58
CA GLY A 44 3.46 2.43 -18.77
C GLY A 44 1.92 2.43 -18.74
N ILE A 45 1.33 3.40 -18.04
CA ILE A 45 -0.10 3.40 -17.63
C ILE A 45 -1.07 3.21 -18.81
N ALA A 46 -0.67 3.62 -20.00
CA ALA A 46 -1.48 3.50 -21.20
C ALA A 46 -1.83 2.04 -21.53
N ALA A 47 -0.94 1.08 -21.26
CA ALA A 47 -1.17 -0.33 -21.50
C ALA A 47 -2.27 -0.95 -20.62
N PHE A 48 -2.60 -0.31 -19.50
CA PHE A 48 -3.57 -0.79 -18.52
C PHE A 48 -4.94 -0.12 -18.61
N VAL A 49 -5.05 0.98 -19.37
CA VAL A 49 -6.30 1.71 -19.55
C VAL A 49 -7.14 1.05 -20.62
N HIS A 50 -8.36 0.64 -20.27
CA HIS A 50 -9.27 0.02 -21.22
C HIS A 50 -9.90 1.06 -22.12
N MET A 51 -9.88 0.80 -23.44
CA MET A 51 -10.62 1.58 -24.43
C MET A 51 -11.89 0.83 -24.80
N TRP A 52 -13.01 1.54 -24.87
CA TRP A 52 -14.30 1.01 -25.28
C TRP A 52 -14.63 1.48 -26.71
N PRO A 53 -14.05 0.87 -27.75
CA PRO A 53 -14.37 1.27 -29.13
C PRO A 53 -15.78 0.77 -29.52
N GLY A 54 -16.50 1.61 -30.23
CA GLY A 54 -17.74 1.18 -30.91
C GLY A 54 -19.03 1.18 -30.07
N LEU A 55 -19.05 1.76 -28.90
CA LEU A 55 -20.30 1.95 -28.16
C LEU A 55 -21.18 3.03 -28.83
N PRO A 56 -22.52 2.83 -28.93
CA PRO A 56 -23.41 3.84 -29.46
C PRO A 56 -23.45 5.07 -28.55
N GLY A 57 -23.48 6.27 -29.14
CA GLY A 57 -23.55 7.53 -28.43
C GLY A 57 -22.30 8.40 -28.54
N ARG A 58 -22.24 9.45 -27.71
CA ARG A 58 -21.07 10.34 -27.68
C ARG A 58 -19.86 9.58 -27.15
N PRO A 59 -18.71 9.58 -27.86
CA PRO A 59 -17.48 8.94 -27.37
C PRO A 59 -17.11 9.45 -25.98
N PRO A 60 -16.69 8.58 -25.07
CA PRO A 60 -16.18 8.98 -23.78
C PRO A 60 -14.94 9.87 -23.94
N ALA A 61 -14.70 10.77 -22.99
CA ALA A 61 -13.45 11.53 -22.93
C ALA A 61 -12.25 10.57 -22.86
N ASP A 62 -11.14 10.96 -23.47
CA ASP A 62 -9.92 10.13 -23.55
C ASP A 62 -9.45 9.70 -22.15
N ARG A 63 -9.59 8.40 -21.90
CA ARG A 63 -9.22 7.78 -20.62
C ARG A 63 -7.71 7.71 -20.42
N HIS A 64 -6.92 7.59 -21.51
CA HIS A 64 -5.47 7.62 -21.43
C HIS A 64 -4.97 9.00 -20.99
N ALA A 65 -5.53 10.07 -21.55
CA ALA A 65 -5.18 11.44 -21.17
C ALA A 65 -5.55 11.72 -19.70
N ILE A 66 -6.73 11.26 -19.26
CA ILE A 66 -7.17 11.41 -17.86
C ILE A 66 -6.27 10.60 -16.90
N ALA A 67 -5.89 9.38 -17.26
CA ALA A 67 -4.99 8.55 -16.44
C ALA A 67 -3.61 9.21 -16.30
N ARG A 68 -3.03 9.71 -17.39
CA ARG A 68 -1.78 10.51 -17.35
C ARG A 68 -1.92 11.74 -16.49
N ALA A 69 -3.05 12.42 -16.53
CA ALA A 69 -3.30 13.59 -15.69
C ALA A 69 -3.36 13.24 -14.20
N PHE A 70 -3.91 12.07 -13.82
CA PHE A 70 -3.87 11.61 -12.43
C PHE A 70 -2.45 11.26 -11.96
N VAL A 71 -1.60 10.70 -12.82
CA VAL A 71 -0.17 10.53 -12.51
C VAL A 71 0.49 11.90 -12.30
N ALA A 72 0.24 12.84 -13.20
CA ALA A 72 0.76 14.21 -13.07
C ALA A 72 0.27 14.90 -11.78
N LYS A 73 -0.99 14.67 -11.38
CA LYS A 73 -1.55 15.15 -10.10
C LYS A 73 -0.75 14.66 -8.91
N ALA A 74 -0.39 13.37 -8.90
CA ALA A 74 0.40 12.76 -7.83
C ALA A 74 1.83 13.32 -7.79
N VAL A 75 2.53 13.34 -8.93
CA VAL A 75 3.90 13.86 -9.04
C VAL A 75 4.01 15.35 -8.65
N LEU A 76 2.99 16.14 -8.99
CA LEU A 76 2.92 17.56 -8.65
C LEU A 76 2.37 17.81 -7.24
N ALA A 77 2.04 16.75 -6.47
CA ALA A 77 1.44 16.83 -5.14
C ALA A 77 0.20 17.74 -5.08
N LEU A 78 -0.66 17.69 -6.11
CA LEU A 78 -1.89 18.51 -6.13
C LEU A 78 -2.99 17.80 -5.32
N PRO A 79 -3.50 18.43 -4.24
CA PRO A 79 -4.45 17.74 -3.34
C PRO A 79 -5.83 17.55 -3.97
N GLN A 80 -6.28 18.48 -4.82
CA GLN A 80 -7.63 18.51 -5.37
C GLN A 80 -7.63 18.39 -6.91
N THR A 81 -8.71 17.83 -7.46
CA THR A 81 -8.83 17.64 -8.92
C THR A 81 -9.10 18.97 -9.65
N ASN A 82 -9.78 19.92 -9.03
CA ASN A 82 -9.95 21.26 -9.61
C ASN A 82 -8.61 21.97 -9.82
N MET A 83 -7.67 21.86 -8.85
CA MET A 83 -6.33 22.43 -8.99
C MET A 83 -5.55 21.78 -10.15
N LEU A 84 -5.72 20.46 -10.36
CA LEU A 84 -5.16 19.79 -11.53
C LEU A 84 -5.75 20.37 -12.83
N ILE A 85 -7.06 20.54 -12.91
CA ILE A 85 -7.75 21.09 -14.09
C ILE A 85 -7.27 22.52 -14.38
N GLU A 86 -7.22 23.37 -13.38
CA GLU A 86 -6.68 24.73 -13.51
C GLU A 86 -5.24 24.72 -14.01
N ARG A 87 -4.41 23.83 -13.46
CA ARG A 87 -3.03 23.67 -13.89
C ARG A 87 -2.93 23.19 -15.34
N LEU A 88 -3.75 22.23 -15.77
CA LEU A 88 -3.81 21.75 -17.15
C LEU A 88 -4.29 22.82 -18.14
N ILE A 89 -5.18 23.70 -17.73
CA ILE A 89 -5.65 24.82 -18.55
C ILE A 89 -4.53 25.86 -18.73
N ALA A 90 -3.82 26.18 -17.66
CA ALA A 90 -2.79 27.24 -17.66
C ALA A 90 -1.45 26.77 -18.26
N ASP A 91 -1.02 25.52 -17.99
CA ASP A 91 0.26 24.98 -18.39
C ASP A 91 0.14 24.20 -19.72
N LYS A 92 0.52 24.83 -20.83
CA LYS A 92 0.50 24.23 -22.17
C LYS A 92 1.31 22.94 -22.23
N THR A 93 2.48 22.93 -21.61
CA THR A 93 3.41 21.80 -21.61
C THR A 93 2.80 20.60 -20.87
N LEU A 94 2.35 20.80 -19.64
CA LEU A 94 1.74 19.76 -18.83
C LEU A 94 0.50 19.18 -19.51
N ARG A 95 -0.33 20.04 -20.09
CA ARG A 95 -1.52 19.64 -20.83
C ARG A 95 -1.18 18.72 -22.00
N ARG A 96 -0.15 19.07 -22.80
CA ARG A 96 0.31 18.28 -23.94
C ARG A 96 0.92 16.94 -23.48
N LEU A 97 1.70 16.93 -22.42
CA LEU A 97 2.23 15.71 -21.82
C LEU A 97 1.10 14.73 -21.41
N CYS A 98 -0.03 15.26 -20.98
CA CYS A 98 -1.21 14.43 -20.69
C CYS A 98 -1.97 13.99 -21.94
N GLY A 99 -1.83 14.69 -23.07
CA GLY A 99 -2.45 14.32 -24.36
C GLY A 99 -3.52 15.27 -24.88
N TRP A 100 -3.61 16.51 -24.36
CA TRP A 100 -4.54 17.54 -24.86
C TRP A 100 -3.80 18.71 -25.50
N GLU A 101 -4.16 19.06 -26.73
CA GLU A 101 -3.57 20.19 -27.45
C GLU A 101 -4.09 21.55 -26.96
N HIS A 102 -5.41 21.65 -26.74
CA HIS A 102 -6.08 22.88 -26.42
C HIS A 102 -6.72 22.87 -25.04
N PRO A 103 -6.79 24.02 -24.32
CA PRO A 103 -7.42 24.10 -23.00
C PRO A 103 -8.89 23.62 -23.00
N GLY A 104 -9.63 23.85 -24.09
CA GLY A 104 -11.02 23.44 -24.24
C GLY A 104 -11.23 21.93 -24.37
N GLN A 105 -10.16 21.14 -24.55
CA GLN A 105 -10.22 19.68 -24.57
C GLN A 105 -10.11 19.05 -23.17
N VAL A 106 -9.63 19.83 -22.18
CA VAL A 106 -9.53 19.37 -20.80
C VAL A 106 -10.92 19.10 -20.25
N PRO A 107 -11.23 17.88 -19.81
CA PRO A 107 -12.57 17.54 -19.35
C PRO A 107 -12.98 18.28 -18.08
N SER A 108 -14.28 18.36 -17.82
CA SER A 108 -14.82 18.87 -16.56
C SER A 108 -14.50 17.98 -15.37
N GLU A 109 -14.55 18.53 -14.17
CA GLU A 109 -14.32 17.81 -12.90
C GLU A 109 -15.23 16.59 -12.76
N ALA A 110 -16.50 16.69 -13.16
CA ALA A 110 -17.44 15.57 -13.16
C ALA A 110 -16.97 14.41 -14.07
N THR A 111 -16.27 14.69 -15.16
CA THR A 111 -15.71 13.67 -16.05
C THR A 111 -14.48 13.01 -15.41
N PHE A 112 -13.61 13.80 -14.78
CA PHE A 112 -12.48 13.28 -14.00
C PHE A 112 -12.97 12.39 -12.86
N SER A 113 -14.02 12.80 -12.14
CA SER A 113 -14.62 12.06 -11.04
C SER A 113 -15.15 10.68 -11.47
N ARG A 114 -15.86 10.65 -12.61
CA ARG A 114 -16.37 9.39 -13.20
C ARG A 114 -15.23 8.48 -13.66
N ALA A 115 -14.22 9.04 -14.30
CA ALA A 115 -13.05 8.27 -14.72
C ALA A 115 -12.26 7.73 -13.50
N PHE A 116 -12.17 8.51 -12.43
CA PHE A 116 -11.53 8.05 -11.19
C PHE A 116 -12.28 6.86 -10.58
N ALA A 117 -13.62 6.91 -10.53
CA ALA A 117 -14.42 5.79 -10.05
C ALA A 117 -14.22 4.53 -10.91
N GLU A 118 -14.22 4.69 -12.23
CA GLU A 118 -13.95 3.61 -13.18
C GLU A 118 -12.55 3.00 -12.99
N PHE A 119 -11.50 3.82 -12.82
CA PHE A 119 -10.14 3.36 -12.56
C PHE A 119 -9.99 2.69 -11.19
N ALA A 120 -10.70 3.18 -10.19
CA ALA A 120 -10.72 2.57 -8.85
C ALA A 120 -11.41 1.21 -8.86
N GLU A 121 -12.58 1.10 -9.51
CA GLU A 121 -13.31 -0.16 -9.66
C GLU A 121 -12.50 -1.19 -10.45
N GLY A 122 -11.85 -0.77 -11.55
CA GLY A 122 -10.96 -1.61 -12.35
C GLY A 122 -9.60 -1.89 -11.72
N GLY A 123 -9.31 -1.35 -10.53
CA GLY A 123 -8.04 -1.54 -9.81
C GLY A 123 -6.82 -1.05 -10.59
N LEU A 124 -6.96 -0.05 -11.45
CA LEU A 124 -5.90 0.44 -12.34
C LEU A 124 -4.58 0.72 -11.60
N PRO A 125 -4.55 1.48 -10.48
CA PRO A 125 -3.28 1.76 -9.78
C PRO A 125 -2.60 0.48 -9.28
N ALA A 126 -3.37 -0.47 -8.75
CA ALA A 126 -2.84 -1.73 -8.23
C ALA A 126 -2.25 -2.59 -9.35
N ARG A 127 -2.90 -2.68 -10.52
CA ARG A 127 -2.41 -3.44 -11.67
C ARG A 127 -1.13 -2.85 -12.26
N VAL A 128 -1.05 -1.54 -12.40
CA VAL A 128 0.16 -0.84 -12.86
C VAL A 128 1.31 -1.07 -11.89
N HIS A 129 1.08 -0.88 -10.60
CA HIS A 129 2.09 -1.09 -9.57
C HIS A 129 2.58 -2.55 -9.52
N GLU A 130 1.66 -3.52 -9.56
CA GLU A 130 2.01 -4.94 -9.57
C GLU A 130 2.86 -5.32 -10.77
N ALA A 131 2.50 -4.86 -11.97
CA ALA A 131 3.28 -5.12 -13.19
C ALA A 131 4.69 -4.52 -13.08
N LEU A 132 4.80 -3.28 -12.61
CA LEU A 132 6.08 -2.61 -12.41
C LEU A 132 6.98 -3.35 -11.43
N ILE A 133 6.42 -3.78 -10.28
CA ILE A 133 7.19 -4.54 -9.29
C ILE A 133 7.62 -5.90 -9.84
N LYS A 134 6.75 -6.62 -10.53
CA LYS A 134 7.09 -7.90 -11.17
C LYS A 134 8.20 -7.73 -12.19
N GLU A 135 8.12 -6.72 -13.05
CA GLU A 135 9.14 -6.46 -14.07
C GLU A 135 10.50 -6.09 -13.45
N THR A 136 10.50 -5.21 -12.45
CA THR A 136 11.75 -4.72 -11.85
C THR A 136 12.41 -5.71 -10.90
N HIS A 137 11.66 -6.68 -10.35
CA HIS A 137 12.15 -7.65 -9.36
C HIS A 137 12.06 -9.11 -9.83
N ALA A 138 11.71 -9.38 -11.10
CA ALA A 138 11.48 -10.74 -11.62
C ALA A 138 12.65 -11.71 -11.36
N GLU A 139 13.89 -11.22 -11.45
CA GLU A 139 15.11 -12.01 -11.28
C GLU A 139 15.90 -11.64 -10.02
N ARG A 140 15.34 -10.79 -9.16
CA ARG A 140 16.02 -10.30 -7.97
C ARG A 140 15.51 -10.98 -6.71
N LEU A 141 16.40 -11.60 -5.97
CA LEU A 141 16.13 -12.03 -4.61
C LEU A 141 16.13 -10.79 -3.68
N VAL A 142 15.01 -10.51 -3.04
CA VAL A 142 14.86 -9.45 -2.05
C VAL A 142 15.40 -9.96 -0.70
N GLY A 143 16.27 -9.19 -0.05
CA GLY A 143 16.85 -9.60 1.22
C GLY A 143 15.81 -9.65 2.34
N HIS A 144 14.96 -8.63 2.44
CA HIS A 144 13.89 -8.61 3.44
C HIS A 144 12.67 -7.81 2.96
N ILE A 145 11.53 -8.17 3.51
CA ILE A 145 10.29 -7.40 3.44
C ILE A 145 9.99 -6.83 4.83
N SER A 146 9.88 -5.52 4.93
CA SER A 146 9.42 -4.83 6.13
C SER A 146 7.91 -4.61 6.05
N ARG A 147 7.15 -5.10 7.04
CA ARG A 147 5.69 -4.96 7.10
C ARG A 147 5.28 -4.03 8.22
N ASP A 148 4.47 -3.04 7.89
CA ASP A 148 3.94 -2.08 8.87
C ASP A 148 2.56 -1.54 8.44
N ALA A 149 1.92 -0.79 9.33
CA ALA A 149 0.62 -0.17 9.07
C ALA A 149 0.57 1.27 9.56
N THR A 150 -0.09 2.12 8.78
CA THR A 150 -0.28 3.53 9.13
C THR A 150 -1.75 3.95 9.07
N ALA A 151 -2.08 4.96 9.88
CA ALA A 151 -3.40 5.55 9.92
C ALA A 151 -3.65 6.41 8.67
N ILE A 152 -4.84 6.27 8.06
CA ILE A 152 -5.34 7.16 7.01
C ILE A 152 -6.60 7.82 7.54
N GLU A 153 -6.53 9.11 7.82
CA GLU A 153 -7.68 9.90 8.25
C GLU A 153 -8.66 10.13 7.10
N ALA A 154 -9.95 9.98 7.37
CA ALA A 154 -11.02 10.23 6.41
C ALA A 154 -11.98 11.30 6.92
N ARG A 155 -12.65 11.96 5.97
CA ARG A 155 -13.70 12.97 6.27
C ARG A 155 -15.09 12.38 6.42
N GLU A 156 -15.26 11.12 6.05
CA GLU A 156 -16.54 10.42 6.13
C GLU A 156 -16.84 9.96 7.56
N ALA A 157 -18.12 9.85 7.89
CA ALA A 157 -18.54 9.36 9.20
C ALA A 157 -18.28 7.86 9.33
N PRO A 158 -17.81 7.39 10.52
CA PRO A 158 -17.57 5.97 10.73
C PRO A 158 -18.89 5.19 10.70
N VAL A 159 -18.87 4.05 10.02
CA VAL A 159 -20.00 3.13 10.01
C VAL A 159 -20.20 2.53 11.39
N LYS A 160 -21.36 2.77 11.99
CA LYS A 160 -21.75 2.12 13.25
C LYS A 160 -22.11 0.67 12.96
N ALA A 161 -21.17 -0.25 13.18
CA ALA A 161 -21.49 -1.66 13.12
C ALA A 161 -22.57 -1.98 14.16
N ALA A 162 -23.70 -2.57 13.73
CA ALA A 162 -24.67 -3.12 14.62
C ALA A 162 -23.94 -4.21 15.45
N LYS A 163 -23.84 -4.00 16.77
CA LYS A 163 -23.27 -5.02 17.64
C LYS A 163 -24.20 -6.22 17.58
N PRO A 164 -23.77 -7.39 17.10
CA PRO A 164 -24.59 -8.58 17.22
C PRO A 164 -24.92 -8.75 18.70
N GLN A 165 -26.20 -8.87 19.01
CA GLN A 165 -26.63 -9.20 20.37
C GLN A 165 -26.27 -10.67 20.64
N ALA A 166 -24.99 -10.92 20.88
CA ALA A 166 -24.58 -12.24 21.36
C ALA A 166 -25.24 -12.48 22.72
N PRO A 167 -25.84 -13.64 22.92
CA PRO A 167 -26.43 -13.98 24.22
C PRO A 167 -25.36 -13.80 25.30
N LYS A 168 -25.73 -13.07 26.39
CA LYS A 168 -24.79 -12.78 27.48
C LYS A 168 -24.36 -14.12 28.08
N ARG A 169 -23.14 -14.54 27.79
CA ARG A 169 -22.57 -15.75 28.39
C ARG A 169 -22.50 -15.59 29.91
N ARG A 170 -22.95 -16.62 30.63
CA ARG A 170 -22.82 -16.66 32.08
C ARG A 170 -21.34 -16.64 32.47
N ARG A 171 -20.97 -15.78 33.40
CA ARG A 171 -19.57 -15.74 33.92
C ARG A 171 -19.38 -17.00 34.81
N GLY A 172 -18.29 -17.73 34.60
CA GLY A 172 -17.90 -18.88 35.39
C GLY A 172 -17.59 -20.12 34.55
N ARG A 173 -17.17 -21.19 35.22
CA ARG A 173 -16.92 -22.50 34.60
C ARG A 173 -18.23 -23.12 34.14
N PRO A 174 -18.35 -23.70 32.93
CA PRO A 174 -19.53 -24.44 32.48
C PRO A 174 -19.89 -25.54 33.48
N ARG A 175 -21.17 -25.81 33.60
CA ARG A 175 -21.64 -26.95 34.44
C ARG A 175 -21.20 -28.27 33.81
N LYS A 176 -20.98 -29.31 34.65
CA LYS A 176 -20.63 -30.66 34.19
C LYS A 176 -21.76 -31.18 33.28
N GLY A 177 -21.43 -31.44 32.00
CA GLY A 177 -22.42 -31.87 30.98
C GLY A 177 -22.99 -30.73 30.11
N GLU A 178 -22.65 -29.47 30.35
CA GLU A 178 -23.06 -28.37 29.51
C GLU A 178 -22.24 -28.37 28.20
N VAL A 179 -22.92 -28.47 27.08
CA VAL A 179 -22.26 -28.38 25.74
C VAL A 179 -21.82 -26.92 25.49
N VAL A 180 -20.54 -26.69 25.58
CA VAL A 180 -19.98 -25.38 25.24
C VAL A 180 -19.89 -25.29 23.74
N GLU A 181 -20.66 -24.38 23.11
CA GLU A 181 -20.52 -24.08 21.71
C GLU A 181 -19.05 -23.68 21.39
N LYS A 182 -18.44 -24.36 20.42
CA LYS A 182 -17.13 -24.01 19.96
C LYS A 182 -17.17 -22.57 19.44
N LYS A 183 -16.23 -21.74 19.90
CA LYS A 183 -16.06 -20.39 19.35
C LYS A 183 -15.72 -20.52 17.86
N GLU A 184 -16.32 -19.66 17.06
CA GLU A 184 -15.87 -19.53 15.66
C GLU A 184 -14.36 -19.29 15.61
N PRO A 185 -13.67 -19.91 14.65
CA PRO A 185 -12.23 -19.72 14.49
C PRO A 185 -11.94 -18.24 14.25
N ARG A 186 -10.84 -17.74 14.84
CA ARG A 186 -10.39 -16.36 14.65
C ARG A 186 -10.02 -16.13 13.18
N ARG A 187 -10.05 -14.87 12.74
CA ARG A 187 -9.74 -14.53 11.35
C ARG A 187 -8.38 -15.11 10.90
N LEU A 188 -7.33 -14.98 11.70
CA LEU A 188 -6.03 -15.57 11.40
C LEU A 188 -6.07 -17.08 11.20
N GLU A 189 -6.83 -17.80 12.03
CA GLU A 189 -7.00 -19.26 11.92
C GLU A 189 -7.73 -19.65 10.62
N ARG A 190 -8.71 -18.83 10.19
CA ARG A 190 -9.43 -19.06 8.93
C ARG A 190 -8.54 -18.76 7.72
N GLN A 191 -7.76 -17.69 7.79
CA GLN A 191 -6.90 -17.25 6.68
C GLN A 191 -5.88 -18.31 6.24
N VAL A 192 -5.40 -19.15 7.15
CA VAL A 192 -4.44 -20.23 6.83
C VAL A 192 -4.97 -21.21 5.76
N GLY A 193 -6.29 -21.38 5.69
CA GLY A 193 -6.93 -22.30 4.71
C GLY A 193 -7.66 -21.60 3.55
N GLN A 194 -7.59 -20.28 3.45
CA GLN A 194 -8.30 -19.47 2.45
C GLN A 194 -7.40 -19.08 1.30
N THR A 195 -8.00 -18.90 0.12
CA THR A 195 -7.34 -18.27 -1.03
C THR A 195 -7.21 -16.77 -0.83
N LEU A 196 -6.27 -16.12 -1.53
CA LEU A 196 -6.08 -14.67 -1.44
C LEU A 196 -7.37 -13.85 -1.70
N PRO A 197 -8.20 -14.15 -2.74
CA PRO A 197 -9.46 -13.44 -2.94
C PRO A 197 -10.44 -13.59 -1.76
N GLU A 198 -10.53 -14.77 -1.15
CA GLU A 198 -11.38 -15.01 0.02
C GLU A 198 -10.89 -14.23 1.24
N MET A 199 -9.58 -14.23 1.51
CA MET A 199 -8.98 -13.42 2.57
C MET A 199 -9.26 -11.93 2.39
N LEU A 200 -9.10 -11.40 1.17
CA LEU A 200 -9.35 -9.99 0.85
C LEU A 200 -10.84 -9.61 0.95
N ALA A 201 -11.75 -10.54 0.69
CA ALA A 201 -13.18 -10.35 0.84
C ALA A 201 -13.62 -10.34 2.32
N ASP A 202 -12.96 -11.11 3.19
CA ASP A 202 -13.23 -11.16 4.64
C ASP A 202 -12.74 -9.91 5.39
N LEU A 203 -11.86 -9.10 4.79
CA LEU A 203 -11.34 -7.89 5.43
C LEU A 203 -12.35 -6.74 5.41
N PRO A 204 -12.58 -6.06 6.55
CA PRO A 204 -13.46 -4.90 6.60
C PRO A 204 -12.83 -3.72 5.85
N LYS A 205 -13.63 -3.06 5.00
CA LYS A 205 -13.22 -1.92 4.14
C LYS A 205 -14.04 -0.65 4.38
N HIS A 206 -14.86 -0.61 5.42
CA HIS A 206 -15.66 0.56 5.76
C HIS A 206 -14.87 1.53 6.66
N CYS A 207 -15.22 2.81 6.63
CA CYS A 207 -14.66 3.81 7.55
C CYS A 207 -15.00 3.45 9.00
N ALA A 208 -14.02 3.46 9.87
CA ALA A 208 -14.17 3.09 11.29
C ALA A 208 -13.27 3.96 12.18
N VAL A 209 -13.47 3.84 13.51
CA VAL A 209 -12.58 4.46 14.50
C VAL A 209 -11.41 3.52 14.77
N GLY A 210 -10.20 3.98 14.52
CA GLY A 210 -8.96 3.33 14.91
C GLY A 210 -8.41 3.91 16.21
N THR A 211 -7.63 3.12 16.95
CA THR A 211 -6.95 3.55 18.15
C THR A 211 -5.55 2.96 18.20
N LYS A 212 -4.58 3.75 18.59
CA LYS A 212 -3.20 3.29 18.87
C LYS A 212 -2.70 3.91 20.18
N ARG A 213 -1.74 3.25 20.81
CA ARG A 213 -0.97 3.84 21.90
C ARG A 213 0.31 4.44 21.35
N ASN A 214 0.58 5.70 21.70
CA ASN A 214 1.85 6.34 21.36
C ASN A 214 2.96 5.90 22.33
N ALA A 215 4.22 6.28 22.02
CA ALA A 215 5.39 5.97 22.84
C ALA A 215 5.30 6.48 24.30
N LYS A 216 4.49 7.52 24.56
CA LYS A 216 4.22 8.06 25.89
C LYS A 216 3.10 7.32 26.63
N GLY A 217 2.49 6.30 26.03
CA GLY A 217 1.41 5.51 26.62
C GLY A 217 0.02 6.13 26.50
N HIS A 218 -0.13 7.29 25.85
CA HIS A 218 -1.44 7.90 25.58
C HIS A 218 -2.13 7.20 24.42
N THR A 219 -3.45 7.09 24.50
CA THR A 219 -4.29 6.57 23.42
C THR A 219 -4.64 7.67 22.45
N GLU A 220 -4.25 7.51 21.22
CA GLU A 220 -4.66 8.35 20.08
C GLU A 220 -5.73 7.62 19.29
N SER A 221 -6.74 8.37 18.80
CA SER A 221 -7.79 7.81 17.96
C SER A 221 -7.98 8.65 16.70
N TRP A 222 -8.32 7.98 15.59
CA TRP A 222 -8.64 8.63 14.34
C TRP A 222 -9.88 7.99 13.71
N ILE A 223 -10.54 8.72 12.81
CA ILE A 223 -11.62 8.21 11.98
C ILE A 223 -11.08 7.97 10.57
N GLY A 224 -11.29 6.77 10.02
CA GLY A 224 -10.85 6.48 8.66
C GLY A 224 -10.49 5.04 8.43
N TYR A 225 -9.31 4.85 7.88
CA TYR A 225 -8.77 3.59 7.39
C TYR A 225 -7.39 3.32 7.96
N LYS A 226 -6.86 2.15 7.63
CA LYS A 226 -5.49 1.76 7.89
C LYS A 226 -4.87 1.23 6.61
N LEU A 227 -3.72 1.78 6.22
CA LEU A 227 -2.91 1.29 5.13
C LEU A 227 -1.85 0.34 5.70
N HIS A 228 -1.89 -0.90 5.24
CA HIS A 228 -0.85 -1.89 5.50
C HIS A 228 0.06 -1.94 4.28
N ILE A 229 1.37 -1.96 4.50
CA ILE A 229 2.36 -1.90 3.43
C ILE A 229 3.48 -2.91 3.67
N ASP A 230 3.91 -3.56 2.60
CA ASP A 230 5.12 -4.36 2.53
C ASP A 230 6.16 -3.60 1.71
N THR A 231 7.32 -3.40 2.27
CA THR A 231 8.42 -2.63 1.69
C THR A 231 9.65 -3.51 1.57
N ALA A 232 10.22 -3.59 0.37
CA ALA A 232 11.47 -4.29 0.08
C ALA A 232 12.71 -3.46 0.43
N ASP A 233 13.88 -4.07 0.29
CA ASP A 233 15.18 -3.40 0.37
C ASP A 233 15.23 -2.14 -0.49
N GLY A 234 15.77 -1.05 0.05
CA GLY A 234 15.86 0.23 -0.64
C GLY A 234 14.57 1.05 -0.59
N ASP A 235 13.72 0.76 0.39
CA ASP A 235 12.47 1.50 0.68
C ASP A 235 11.44 1.45 -0.47
N ILE A 236 11.40 0.32 -1.19
CA ILE A 236 10.51 0.12 -2.33
C ILE A 236 9.21 -0.54 -1.87
N PRO A 237 8.05 0.14 -1.94
CA PRO A 237 6.76 -0.48 -1.66
C PRO A 237 6.46 -1.61 -2.66
N VAL A 238 6.23 -2.82 -2.17
CA VAL A 238 5.94 -4.00 -3.00
C VAL A 238 4.45 -4.29 -3.06
N SER A 239 3.78 -4.22 -1.92
CA SER A 239 2.35 -4.49 -1.79
C SER A 239 1.72 -3.54 -0.79
N CYS A 240 0.46 -3.21 -1.00
CA CYS A 240 -0.31 -2.42 -0.03
C CYS A 240 -1.76 -2.90 0.04
N LEU A 241 -2.37 -2.73 1.21
CA LEU A 241 -3.74 -3.14 1.49
C LEU A 241 -4.41 -2.11 2.39
N LEU A 242 -5.58 -1.63 1.97
CA LEU A 242 -6.40 -0.70 2.74
C LEU A 242 -7.49 -1.45 3.49
N THR A 243 -7.61 -1.20 4.80
CA THR A 243 -8.63 -1.79 5.66
C THR A 243 -9.31 -0.73 6.54
N SER A 244 -10.38 -1.14 7.24
CA SER A 244 -10.97 -0.29 8.29
C SER A 244 -9.95 0.03 9.38
N ALA A 245 -9.98 1.25 9.90
CA ALA A 245 -9.09 1.72 10.98
C ALA A 245 -9.14 0.83 12.24
N SER A 246 -10.25 0.18 12.50
CA SER A 246 -10.45 -0.70 13.67
C SER A 246 -9.80 -2.08 13.55
N LEU A 247 -9.30 -2.46 12.37
CA LEU A 247 -8.67 -3.76 12.17
C LEU A 247 -7.32 -3.81 12.88
N HIS A 248 -7.04 -4.93 13.58
CA HIS A 248 -5.71 -5.16 14.15
C HIS A 248 -4.72 -5.56 13.05
N ASP A 249 -3.50 -5.05 13.09
CA ASP A 249 -2.50 -5.17 12.02
C ASP A 249 -2.18 -6.61 11.66
N SER A 250 -2.08 -7.51 12.65
CA SER A 250 -1.88 -8.94 12.43
C SER A 250 -2.90 -9.59 11.49
N GLN A 251 -4.14 -9.10 11.45
CA GLN A 251 -5.21 -9.69 10.64
C GLN A 251 -5.08 -9.38 9.14
N ALA A 252 -4.23 -8.42 8.77
CA ALA A 252 -3.89 -8.10 7.39
C ALA A 252 -2.56 -8.77 6.94
N ALA A 253 -1.81 -9.39 7.87
CA ALA A 253 -0.48 -9.89 7.61
C ALA A 253 -0.43 -11.01 6.57
N ILE A 254 -1.28 -12.04 6.72
CA ILE A 254 -1.29 -13.21 5.82
C ILE A 254 -1.71 -12.83 4.40
N PRO A 255 -2.85 -12.12 4.16
CA PRO A 255 -3.20 -11.70 2.81
C PRO A 255 -2.18 -10.76 2.18
N LEU A 256 -1.55 -9.85 2.96
CA LEU A 256 -0.49 -8.98 2.45
C LEU A 256 0.76 -9.78 2.06
N ALA A 257 1.17 -10.77 2.89
CA ALA A 257 2.27 -11.69 2.58
C ALA A 257 2.01 -12.48 1.29
N ALA A 258 0.79 -12.98 1.11
CA ALA A 258 0.40 -13.70 -0.11
C ALA A 258 0.46 -12.80 -1.36
N MET A 259 0.04 -11.53 -1.25
CA MET A 259 0.20 -10.54 -2.32
C MET A 259 1.68 -10.31 -2.66
N THR A 260 2.52 -10.16 -1.65
CA THR A 260 3.95 -9.91 -1.81
C THR A 260 4.65 -11.11 -2.44
N ALA A 261 4.38 -12.32 -1.96
CA ALA A 261 4.95 -13.56 -2.51
C ALA A 261 4.55 -13.82 -3.97
N SER A 262 3.41 -13.27 -4.43
CA SER A 262 3.03 -13.33 -5.85
C SER A 262 3.81 -12.36 -6.76
N ARG A 263 4.56 -11.43 -6.17
CA ARG A 263 5.28 -10.36 -6.89
C ARG A 263 6.78 -10.49 -6.81
N VAL A 264 7.32 -10.87 -5.66
CA VAL A 264 8.77 -10.95 -5.39
C VAL A 264 9.09 -12.20 -4.58
N THR A 265 10.36 -12.64 -4.65
CA THR A 265 10.91 -13.68 -3.76
C THR A 265 11.78 -13.00 -2.72
N ASN A 266 11.52 -13.26 -1.44
CA ASN A 266 12.27 -12.67 -0.33
C ASN A 266 12.76 -13.74 0.68
N LEU A 267 13.78 -13.38 1.47
CA LEU A 267 14.33 -14.27 2.48
C LEU A 267 13.73 -14.04 3.87
N TYR A 268 13.52 -12.80 4.25
CA TYR A 268 13.11 -12.43 5.61
C TYR A 268 11.85 -11.58 5.60
N ASP A 269 10.96 -11.83 6.57
CA ASP A 269 9.81 -10.98 6.89
C ASP A 269 10.07 -10.27 8.22
N LEU A 270 10.19 -8.93 8.21
CA LEU A 270 10.45 -8.09 9.37
C LEU A 270 9.15 -7.43 9.84
N MET A 271 8.74 -7.70 11.06
CA MET A 271 7.47 -7.21 11.61
C MET A 271 7.62 -6.79 13.07
N ASP A 272 6.77 -5.89 13.54
CA ASP A 272 6.72 -5.49 14.93
C ASP A 272 5.97 -6.51 15.82
N SER A 273 5.95 -6.25 17.13
CA SER A 273 5.30 -7.12 18.12
C SER A 273 3.78 -7.26 17.96
N ALA A 274 3.12 -6.40 17.17
CA ALA A 274 1.70 -6.52 16.85
C ALA A 274 1.41 -7.74 15.96
N TYR A 275 2.42 -8.23 15.25
CA TYR A 275 2.35 -9.40 14.37
C TYR A 275 2.80 -10.71 15.05
N ASP A 276 3.12 -10.71 16.34
CA ASP A 276 3.55 -11.91 17.06
C ASP A 276 2.40 -12.89 17.28
N ALA A 277 2.14 -13.69 16.25
CA ALA A 277 1.12 -14.74 16.23
C ALA A 277 1.67 -16.00 15.55
N PRO A 278 1.35 -17.20 16.09
CA PRO A 278 1.84 -18.46 15.55
C PRO A 278 1.40 -18.69 14.10
N GLU A 279 0.19 -18.27 13.74
CA GLU A 279 -0.35 -18.40 12.39
C GLU A 279 0.46 -17.58 11.36
N ILE A 280 0.98 -16.41 11.76
CA ILE A 280 1.80 -15.54 10.89
C ILE A 280 3.19 -16.17 10.69
N LYS A 281 3.80 -16.68 11.77
CA LYS A 281 5.09 -17.38 11.71
C LYS A 281 5.01 -18.62 10.81
N ALA A 282 3.99 -19.44 11.01
CA ALA A 282 3.75 -20.62 10.18
C ALA A 282 3.50 -20.26 8.70
N ASN A 283 2.83 -19.14 8.42
CA ASN A 283 2.64 -18.67 7.05
C ASN A 283 3.96 -18.23 6.40
N SER A 284 4.84 -17.50 7.11
CA SER A 284 6.16 -17.15 6.60
C SER A 284 7.00 -18.38 6.30
N GLU A 285 7.02 -19.38 7.20
CA GLU A 285 7.70 -20.67 7.00
C GLU A 285 7.14 -21.41 5.78
N ALA A 286 5.82 -21.44 5.60
CA ALA A 286 5.17 -22.09 4.45
C ALA A 286 5.52 -21.41 3.12
N LEU A 287 5.80 -20.10 3.13
CA LEU A 287 6.30 -19.34 1.98
C LEU A 287 7.82 -19.49 1.77
N GLY A 288 8.53 -20.19 2.66
CA GLY A 288 9.97 -20.34 2.63
C GLY A 288 10.75 -19.14 3.18
N HIS A 289 10.10 -18.28 3.94
CA HIS A 289 10.70 -17.07 4.52
C HIS A 289 11.04 -17.29 6.00
N VAL A 290 12.03 -16.54 6.50
CA VAL A 290 12.35 -16.46 7.92
C VAL A 290 11.68 -15.23 8.52
N SER A 291 10.72 -15.43 9.43
CA SER A 291 10.07 -14.34 10.14
C SER A 291 10.90 -13.82 11.30
N ILE A 292 11.22 -12.53 11.32
CA ILE A 292 11.86 -11.82 12.45
C ILE A 292 10.83 -10.87 13.02
N ILE A 293 10.21 -11.28 14.13
CA ILE A 293 9.10 -10.56 14.78
C ILE A 293 9.51 -10.26 16.20
N ASP A 294 9.35 -8.99 16.62
CA ASP A 294 9.57 -8.61 18.00
C ASP A 294 8.58 -9.34 18.93
N VAL A 295 9.07 -9.82 20.06
CA VAL A 295 8.26 -10.61 20.98
C VAL A 295 7.25 -9.73 21.69
N ASN A 296 5.97 -10.10 21.64
CA ASN A 296 4.92 -9.44 22.40
C ASN A 296 4.87 -10.00 23.83
N PRO A 297 5.39 -9.29 24.84
CA PRO A 297 5.36 -9.76 26.22
C PRO A 297 3.93 -9.80 26.72
N ARG A 298 3.33 -11.00 26.71
CA ARG A 298 1.98 -11.23 27.25
C ARG A 298 1.97 -11.03 28.77
N ARG A 299 0.78 -10.92 29.38
CA ARG A 299 0.62 -10.73 30.83
C ARG A 299 1.51 -11.68 31.64
N GLY A 300 2.40 -11.12 32.44
CA GLY A 300 3.37 -11.83 33.29
C GLY A 300 4.79 -11.94 32.74
N GLY A 301 5.02 -11.79 31.44
CA GLY A 301 6.35 -11.86 30.83
C GLY A 301 7.05 -10.50 30.63
N LYS A 302 6.32 -9.41 30.82
CA LYS A 302 6.83 -8.07 30.49
C LYS A 302 8.10 -7.67 31.26
N VAL A 303 8.15 -7.96 32.55
CA VAL A 303 9.28 -7.61 33.42
C VAL A 303 10.53 -8.41 33.01
N ALA A 304 10.39 -9.72 32.82
CA ALA A 304 11.50 -10.58 32.39
C ALA A 304 12.06 -10.16 31.01
N HIS A 305 11.19 -9.80 30.08
CA HIS A 305 11.59 -9.31 28.75
C HIS A 305 12.32 -7.97 28.83
N GLU A 306 11.85 -7.02 29.66
CA GLU A 306 12.51 -5.74 29.87
C GLU A 306 13.89 -5.91 30.53
N ASP A 307 14.02 -6.84 31.48
CA ASP A 307 15.28 -7.15 32.16
C ASP A 307 16.28 -7.81 31.21
N GLU A 308 15.82 -8.74 30.34
CA GLU A 308 16.65 -9.33 29.30
C GLU A 308 17.15 -8.28 28.31
N ALA A 309 16.26 -7.42 27.81
CA ALA A 309 16.62 -6.33 26.91
C ALA A 309 17.60 -5.34 27.56
N ARG A 310 17.48 -5.09 28.87
CA ARG A 310 18.43 -4.28 29.63
C ARG A 310 19.79 -4.95 29.74
N ALA A 311 19.82 -6.26 30.04
CA ALA A 311 21.05 -7.04 30.13
C ALA A 311 21.79 -7.11 28.80
N LYS A 312 21.08 -7.36 27.69
CA LYS A 312 21.65 -7.33 26.32
C LYS A 312 22.27 -5.98 25.99
N ARG A 313 21.59 -4.88 26.31
CA ARG A 313 22.11 -3.51 26.11
C ARG A 313 23.35 -3.24 26.95
N ALA A 314 23.35 -3.61 28.24
CA ALA A 314 24.48 -3.44 29.15
C ALA A 314 25.72 -4.23 28.70
N ALA A 315 25.51 -5.44 28.18
CA ALA A 315 26.56 -6.28 27.63
C ALA A 315 27.01 -5.90 26.22
N ASN A 316 26.38 -4.91 25.58
CA ASN A 316 26.53 -4.59 24.17
C ASN A 316 26.37 -5.83 23.25
N TYR A 317 25.51 -6.76 23.67
CA TYR A 317 25.26 -8.00 22.97
C TYR A 317 24.20 -7.81 21.91
N ARG A 318 24.53 -8.11 20.65
CA ARG A 318 23.62 -8.03 19.51
C ARG A 318 23.69 -9.33 18.72
N LEU A 319 22.54 -9.93 18.53
CA LEU A 319 22.39 -11.02 17.59
C LEU A 319 22.34 -10.49 16.14
N ALA A 320 22.72 -11.31 15.17
CA ALA A 320 22.57 -10.98 13.76
C ALA A 320 21.11 -10.65 13.39
N GLU A 321 20.16 -11.33 14.04
CA GLU A 321 18.72 -11.06 13.92
C GLU A 321 18.33 -9.66 14.42
N ASP A 322 18.90 -9.20 15.55
CA ASP A 322 18.66 -7.85 16.08
C ASP A 322 19.14 -6.78 15.11
N LEU A 323 20.29 -7.00 14.46
CA LEU A 323 20.81 -6.09 13.44
C LEU A 323 19.91 -6.03 12.20
N ARG A 324 19.39 -7.18 11.78
CA ARG A 324 18.47 -7.29 10.67
C ARG A 324 17.11 -6.68 11.01
N TYR A 325 16.61 -6.87 12.23
CA TYR A 325 15.37 -6.28 12.70
C TYR A 325 15.36 -4.74 12.58
N ASN A 326 16.49 -4.09 12.80
CA ASN A 326 16.61 -2.64 12.65
C ASN A 326 16.32 -2.14 11.21
N GLN A 327 16.41 -3.00 10.21
CA GLN A 327 16.06 -2.69 8.82
C GLN A 327 14.54 -2.56 8.61
N ARG A 328 13.72 -2.96 9.60
CA ARG A 328 12.26 -2.76 9.60
C ARG A 328 11.84 -1.31 9.36
N SER A 329 12.67 -0.35 9.76
CA SER A 329 12.43 1.08 9.52
C SER A 329 12.27 1.45 8.03
N ALA A 330 12.51 0.53 7.08
CA ALA A 330 12.22 0.73 5.66
C ALA A 330 10.73 1.00 5.41
N ALA A 331 9.83 0.25 6.08
CA ALA A 331 8.39 0.49 5.97
C ALA A 331 8.00 1.88 6.51
N GLU A 332 8.58 2.30 7.66
CA GLU A 332 8.33 3.60 8.25
C GLU A 332 8.79 4.75 7.32
N ARG A 333 9.96 4.60 6.66
CA ARG A 333 10.46 5.58 5.68
C ARG A 333 9.57 5.65 4.44
N SER A 334 9.11 4.51 3.91
CA SER A 334 8.21 4.48 2.75
C SER A 334 6.84 5.09 3.04
N ILE A 335 6.37 5.01 4.29
CA ILE A 335 5.12 5.63 4.73
C ILE A 335 5.29 7.16 4.85
N ALA A 336 6.47 7.63 5.22
CA ALA A 336 6.76 9.05 5.43
C ALA A 336 7.08 9.82 4.12
N ALA A 337 7.43 9.12 3.05
CA ALA A 337 7.75 9.69 1.74
C ALA A 337 6.50 10.05 0.94
#